data_04b8619f33df526e1faa9971b0f86e28
#
_entry.id   04b8619f33df526e1faa9971b0f86e28
#
_cell.length_a   1.000
_cell.length_b   1.000
_cell.length_c   1.000
_cell.angle_alpha   90.00
_cell.angle_beta   90.00
_cell.angle_gamma   90.00
#
_symmetry.space_group_name_H-M   'P 1'
#
loop_
_entity.id
_entity.type
_entity.pdbx_description
1 polymer ?
#
loop_
_entity_poly.entity_id
_entity_poly.type
_entity_poly.pdbx_seq_one_letter_code
_entity_poly.pdbx_strand_id
1 'polypeptide(L)'
;MLSAEGLQKSFKSRQVVRDFAFSIREGEVVGLLGPNGAGKTTCFYMVVGLIEADAGVIKLDKQDITGLPMHQRAKLGIGYLPQEASVFRRLSVADNIMAVLELREGWDEKRRANELESLLDELKIAHIADQKGISLSGGERRRVEIARALAAHPRYMLLDEPFAGVDPISVGEIQRIVRHLKERGIGVLITDHNVRETLGICDRAYILNDGEVLSRGTPAHILADEKVREVYLGREFRL
;
A
#
# COMPACT_ATOMS: atom_id res chain seq x y z
N MET A 1 3.76 -0.83 15.27
CA MET A 1 3.92 0.44 14.52
C MET A 1 5.03 0.27 13.49
N LEU A 2 4.78 0.64 12.24
CA LEU A 2 5.79 0.77 11.18
C LEU A 2 6.19 2.24 11.08
N SER A 3 7.48 2.55 11.09
CA SER A 3 7.98 3.93 11.05
C SER A 3 9.30 4.03 10.29
N ALA A 4 9.58 5.24 9.81
CA ALA A 4 10.88 5.61 9.28
C ALA A 4 11.29 6.99 9.81
N GLU A 5 12.59 7.18 10.01
CA GLU A 5 13.18 8.41 10.53
C GLU A 5 14.46 8.75 9.73
N GLY A 6 14.55 9.98 9.26
CA GLY A 6 15.73 10.51 8.62
C GLY A 6 16.13 9.82 7.32
N LEU A 7 15.18 9.21 6.58
CA LEU A 7 15.53 8.52 5.35
C LEU A 7 16.07 9.48 4.29
N GLN A 8 17.18 9.09 3.68
CA GLN A 8 17.81 9.82 2.58
C GLN A 8 18.06 8.89 1.40
N LYS A 9 17.96 9.44 0.19
CA LYS A 9 18.28 8.73 -1.05
C LYS A 9 18.77 9.66 -2.13
N SER A 10 19.89 9.28 -2.73
CA SER A 10 20.47 9.94 -3.90
C SER A 10 20.58 8.96 -5.06
N PHE A 11 20.36 9.43 -6.26
CA PHE A 11 20.66 8.72 -7.50
C PHE A 11 21.69 9.54 -8.27
N LYS A 12 22.89 8.99 -8.40
CA LYS A 12 24.07 9.70 -8.95
C LYS A 12 24.30 11.01 -8.16
N SER A 13 24.25 12.16 -8.81
CA SER A 13 24.43 13.48 -8.19
C SER A 13 23.16 14.13 -7.66
N ARG A 14 21.97 13.53 -7.89
CA ARG A 14 20.68 14.09 -7.48
C ARG A 14 20.20 13.45 -6.19
N GLN A 15 20.08 14.25 -5.13
CA GLN A 15 19.40 13.83 -3.91
C GLN A 15 17.89 13.94 -4.12
N VAL A 16 17.19 12.80 -4.08
CA VAL A 16 15.76 12.69 -4.33
C VAL A 16 14.95 12.68 -3.04
N VAL A 17 15.51 12.13 -1.96
CA VAL A 17 14.96 12.16 -0.61
C VAL A 17 16.02 12.72 0.32
N ARG A 18 15.67 13.78 1.05
CA ARG A 18 16.61 14.54 1.89
C ARG A 18 16.46 14.23 3.37
N ASP A 19 15.20 14.21 3.85
CA ASP A 19 14.85 13.88 5.23
C ASP A 19 13.39 13.42 5.27
N PHE A 20 13.17 12.13 5.10
CA PHE A 20 11.83 11.58 5.15
C PHE A 20 11.59 10.83 6.45
N ALA A 21 10.54 11.24 7.14
CA ALA A 21 10.06 10.57 8.35
C ALA A 21 8.55 10.32 8.26
N PHE A 22 8.10 9.13 8.65
CA PHE A 22 6.69 8.80 8.76
C PHE A 22 6.44 7.76 9.85
N SER A 23 5.19 7.59 10.21
CA SER A 23 4.74 6.47 11.04
C SER A 23 3.33 6.05 10.68
N ILE A 24 3.03 4.75 10.86
CA ILE A 24 1.69 4.20 10.69
C ILE A 24 1.43 3.14 11.77
N ARG A 25 0.20 3.11 12.28
CA ARG A 25 -0.28 2.13 13.24
C ARG A 25 -1.12 1.07 12.55
N GLU A 26 -1.29 -0.06 13.19
CA GLU A 26 -2.29 -1.06 12.77
C GLU A 26 -3.69 -0.43 12.83
N GLY A 27 -4.53 -0.73 11.84
CA GLY A 27 -5.87 -0.14 11.73
C GLY A 27 -5.89 1.35 11.34
N GLU A 28 -4.79 1.91 10.85
CA GLU A 28 -4.71 3.29 10.37
C GLU A 28 -4.49 3.34 8.86
N VAL A 29 -5.12 4.29 8.17
CA VAL A 29 -4.88 4.57 6.75
C VAL A 29 -4.09 5.87 6.62
N VAL A 30 -2.90 5.79 6.02
CA VAL A 30 -2.00 6.92 5.84
C VAL A 30 -1.72 7.15 4.36
N GLY A 31 -1.91 8.38 3.90
CA GLY A 31 -1.56 8.82 2.54
C GLY A 31 -0.14 9.39 2.46
N LEU A 32 0.59 9.05 1.41
CA LEU A 32 1.86 9.66 1.03
C LEU A 32 1.67 10.38 -0.30
N LEU A 33 1.47 11.69 -0.25
CA LEU A 33 1.03 12.53 -1.36
C LEU A 33 2.08 13.60 -1.69
N GLY A 34 1.90 14.28 -2.80
CA GLY A 34 2.78 15.38 -3.23
C GLY A 34 2.88 15.46 -4.76
N PRO A 35 3.47 16.50 -5.30
CA PRO A 35 3.63 16.68 -6.75
C PRO A 35 4.51 15.61 -7.40
N ASN A 36 4.51 15.58 -8.73
CA ASN A 36 5.41 14.70 -9.48
C ASN A 36 6.87 15.10 -9.21
N GLY A 37 7.73 14.09 -8.99
CA GLY A 37 9.13 14.31 -8.65
C GLY A 37 9.41 14.65 -7.18
N ALA A 38 8.41 14.74 -6.30
CA ALA A 38 8.59 15.02 -4.87
C ALA A 38 9.33 13.91 -4.08
N GLY A 39 9.56 12.75 -4.68
CA GLY A 39 10.24 11.62 -4.02
C GLY A 39 9.31 10.55 -3.43
N LYS A 40 7.99 10.65 -3.61
CA LYS A 40 6.99 9.71 -3.07
C LYS A 40 7.34 8.25 -3.33
N THR A 41 7.46 7.87 -4.60
CA THR A 41 7.76 6.49 -5.02
C THR A 41 9.07 6.00 -4.42
N THR A 42 10.11 6.86 -4.34
CA THR A 42 11.39 6.52 -3.72
C THR A 42 11.23 6.25 -2.22
N CYS A 43 10.55 7.14 -1.49
CA CYS A 43 10.25 6.95 -0.06
C CYS A 43 9.46 5.66 0.15
N PHE A 44 8.42 5.45 -0.62
CA PHE A 44 7.57 4.27 -0.56
C PHE A 44 8.37 2.99 -0.83
N TYR A 45 9.22 2.96 -1.87
CA TYR A 45 10.04 1.78 -2.21
C TYR A 45 11.14 1.51 -1.18
N MET A 46 11.67 2.52 -0.50
CA MET A 46 12.56 2.30 0.64
C MET A 46 11.81 1.59 1.77
N VAL A 47 10.55 1.97 2.06
CA VAL A 47 9.72 1.33 3.08
C VAL A 47 9.32 -0.11 2.69
N VAL A 48 9.01 -0.36 1.41
CA VAL A 48 8.75 -1.70 0.87
C VAL A 48 10.00 -2.60 0.94
N GLY A 49 11.19 -2.04 0.80
CA GLY A 49 12.46 -2.77 0.70
C GLY A 49 12.85 -3.15 -0.73
N LEU A 50 12.37 -2.39 -1.71
CA LEU A 50 12.77 -2.47 -3.12
C LEU A 50 13.98 -1.59 -3.43
N ILE A 51 14.18 -0.52 -2.66
CA ILE A 51 15.31 0.41 -2.77
C ILE A 51 15.95 0.52 -1.38
N GLU A 52 17.27 0.46 -1.31
CA GLU A 52 18.02 0.72 -0.08
C GLU A 52 18.10 2.22 0.19
N ALA A 53 17.89 2.62 1.45
CA ALA A 53 18.14 3.97 1.90
C ALA A 53 19.64 4.21 2.04
N ASP A 54 20.09 5.42 1.71
CA ASP A 54 21.51 5.81 1.87
C ASP A 54 21.78 6.23 3.34
N ALA A 55 20.74 6.68 4.05
CA ALA A 55 20.77 7.00 5.48
C ALA A 55 19.35 6.91 6.10
N GLY A 56 19.28 6.97 7.43
CA GLY A 56 18.06 6.86 8.19
C GLY A 56 17.75 5.43 8.63
N VAL A 57 16.61 5.25 9.31
CA VAL A 57 16.22 3.97 9.92
C VAL A 57 14.75 3.68 9.64
N ILE A 58 14.45 2.42 9.30
CA ILE A 58 13.08 1.90 9.16
C ILE A 58 12.85 0.87 10.26
N LYS A 59 11.80 1.05 11.05
CA LYS A 59 11.48 0.17 12.18
C LYS A 59 10.09 -0.45 12.05
N LEU A 60 10.00 -1.72 12.37
CA LEU A 60 8.75 -2.40 12.67
C LEU A 60 8.70 -2.66 14.18
N ASP A 61 7.86 -1.92 14.88
CA ASP A 61 7.85 -1.84 16.35
C ASP A 61 9.22 -1.40 16.89
N LYS A 62 9.95 -2.31 17.54
CA LYS A 62 11.30 -2.05 18.07
C LYS A 62 12.40 -2.63 17.17
N GLN A 63 12.02 -3.42 16.17
CA GLN A 63 12.96 -4.09 15.27
C GLN A 63 13.41 -3.16 14.16
N ASP A 64 14.70 -2.98 13.98
CA ASP A 64 15.27 -2.34 12.80
C ASP A 64 15.16 -3.29 11.59
N ILE A 65 14.52 -2.81 10.53
CA ILE A 65 14.31 -3.54 9.28
C ILE A 65 14.95 -2.83 8.09
N THR A 66 15.77 -1.82 8.33
CA THR A 66 16.35 -0.93 7.29
C THR A 66 17.07 -1.73 6.20
N GLY A 67 17.95 -2.65 6.57
CA GLY A 67 18.70 -3.49 5.64
C GLY A 67 17.97 -4.74 5.16
N LEU A 68 16.72 -4.97 5.57
CA LEU A 68 15.97 -6.17 5.18
C LEU A 68 15.35 -5.99 3.79
N PRO A 69 15.56 -6.94 2.85
CA PRO A 69 14.91 -6.93 1.55
C PRO A 69 13.40 -7.24 1.67
N MET A 70 12.63 -6.89 0.64
CA MET A 70 11.16 -7.00 0.61
C MET A 70 10.63 -8.36 1.08
N HIS A 71 11.23 -9.49 0.66
CA HIS A 71 10.74 -10.83 1.03
C HIS A 71 10.89 -11.13 2.53
N GLN A 72 11.89 -10.56 3.20
CA GLN A 72 12.04 -10.67 4.66
C GLN A 72 11.05 -9.77 5.39
N ARG A 73 10.82 -8.54 4.87
CA ARG A 73 9.77 -7.66 5.40
C ARG A 73 8.37 -8.27 5.25
N ALA A 74 8.11 -8.99 4.14
CA ALA A 74 6.87 -9.73 3.95
C ALA A 74 6.64 -10.79 5.05
N LYS A 75 7.68 -11.55 5.45
CA LYS A 75 7.62 -12.50 6.57
C LYS A 75 7.32 -11.84 7.92
N LEU A 76 7.67 -10.57 8.08
CA LEU A 76 7.37 -9.76 9.27
C LEU A 76 5.96 -9.13 9.23
N GLY A 77 5.20 -9.35 8.15
CA GLY A 77 3.83 -8.87 8.00
C GLY A 77 3.70 -7.54 7.25
N ILE A 78 4.65 -7.20 6.37
CA ILE A 78 4.53 -6.04 5.47
C ILE A 78 4.15 -6.53 4.08
N GLY A 79 2.87 -6.38 3.71
CA GLY A 79 2.36 -6.68 2.39
C GLY A 79 2.57 -5.53 1.41
N TYR A 80 2.76 -5.84 0.14
CA TYR A 80 2.92 -4.87 -0.93
C TYR A 80 1.99 -5.19 -2.10
N LEU A 81 1.26 -4.20 -2.56
CA LEU A 81 0.38 -4.29 -3.72
C LEU A 81 0.84 -3.26 -4.77
N PRO A 82 1.51 -3.71 -5.84
CA PRO A 82 2.04 -2.84 -6.87
C PRO A 82 0.93 -2.17 -7.69
N GLN A 83 1.31 -1.10 -8.39
CA GLN A 83 0.46 -0.43 -9.37
C GLN A 83 0.13 -1.36 -10.54
N GLU A 84 1.13 -2.08 -11.05
CA GLU A 84 0.94 -3.03 -12.14
C GLU A 84 0.29 -4.33 -11.67
N ALA A 85 -0.49 -4.95 -12.57
CA ALA A 85 -1.15 -6.21 -12.30
C ALA A 85 -0.14 -7.33 -11.97
N SER A 86 -0.29 -7.89 -10.77
CA SER A 86 0.61 -8.90 -10.21
C SER A 86 0.03 -10.32 -10.19
N VAL A 87 -1.21 -10.51 -10.68
CA VAL A 87 -1.87 -11.83 -10.72
C VAL A 87 -1.09 -12.83 -11.59
N PHE A 88 -0.97 -14.06 -11.13
CA PHE A 88 -0.43 -15.15 -11.95
C PHE A 88 -1.43 -15.53 -13.05
N ARG A 89 -1.20 -15.01 -14.24
CA ARG A 89 -2.15 -15.04 -15.38
C ARG A 89 -2.59 -16.44 -15.81
N ARG A 90 -1.74 -17.46 -15.62
CA ARG A 90 -1.99 -18.86 -16.04
C ARG A 90 -2.61 -19.72 -14.95
N LEU A 91 -2.58 -19.27 -13.71
CA LEU A 91 -3.20 -19.94 -12.57
C LEU A 91 -4.67 -19.55 -12.45
N SER A 92 -5.49 -20.41 -11.83
CA SER A 92 -6.84 -20.08 -11.42
C SER A 92 -6.83 -19.02 -10.30
N VAL A 93 -7.98 -18.43 -9.98
CA VAL A 93 -8.13 -17.53 -8.84
C VAL A 93 -7.78 -18.27 -7.55
N ALA A 94 -8.30 -19.47 -7.35
CA ALA A 94 -8.00 -20.30 -6.19
C ALA A 94 -6.49 -20.61 -6.10
N ASP A 95 -5.84 -21.01 -7.20
CA ASP A 95 -4.41 -21.31 -7.22
C ASP A 95 -3.55 -20.07 -6.95
N ASN A 96 -3.97 -18.89 -7.41
CA ASN A 96 -3.28 -17.63 -7.10
C ASN A 96 -3.19 -17.37 -5.59
N ILE A 97 -4.26 -17.67 -4.86
CA ILE A 97 -4.33 -17.48 -3.40
C ILE A 97 -3.60 -18.64 -2.70
N MET A 98 -3.87 -19.88 -3.13
CA MET A 98 -3.28 -21.08 -2.56
C MET A 98 -1.75 -21.05 -2.61
N ALA A 99 -1.15 -20.57 -3.70
CA ALA A 99 0.30 -20.43 -3.84
C ALA A 99 0.96 -19.61 -2.71
N VAL A 100 0.22 -18.67 -2.10
CA VAL A 100 0.71 -17.92 -0.94
C VAL A 100 0.42 -18.67 0.38
N LEU A 101 -0.75 -19.31 0.47
CA LEU A 101 -1.12 -20.11 1.65
C LEU A 101 -0.16 -21.29 1.87
N GLU A 102 0.36 -21.89 0.79
CA GLU A 102 1.34 -22.98 0.85
C GLU A 102 2.68 -22.55 1.48
N LEU A 103 3.04 -21.27 1.42
CA LEU A 103 4.23 -20.73 2.07
C LEU A 103 4.07 -20.58 3.60
N ARG A 104 2.86 -20.83 4.15
CA ARG A 104 2.59 -20.70 5.59
C ARG A 104 3.10 -21.94 6.33
N GLU A 105 4.16 -21.76 7.09
CA GLU A 105 4.74 -22.83 7.92
C GLU A 105 3.74 -23.28 9.00
N GLY A 106 3.67 -24.59 9.25
CA GLY A 106 2.80 -25.18 10.27
C GLY A 106 1.32 -25.26 9.93
N TRP A 107 0.91 -24.91 8.69
CA TRP A 107 -0.46 -25.06 8.23
C TRP A 107 -0.65 -26.38 7.49
N ASP A 108 -1.65 -27.16 7.91
CA ASP A 108 -2.08 -28.35 7.19
C ASP A 108 -2.97 -27.99 5.99
N GLU A 109 -3.26 -28.97 5.17
CA GLU A 109 -4.09 -28.80 3.97
C GLU A 109 -5.50 -28.31 4.30
N LYS A 110 -6.10 -28.84 5.37
CA LYS A 110 -7.45 -28.44 5.81
C LYS A 110 -7.52 -26.97 6.20
N ARG A 111 -6.52 -26.48 6.94
CA ARG A 111 -6.45 -25.07 7.35
C ARG A 111 -6.26 -24.16 6.14
N ARG A 112 -5.43 -24.55 5.19
CA ARG A 112 -5.23 -23.80 3.93
C ARG A 112 -6.51 -23.74 3.10
N ALA A 113 -7.24 -24.87 2.98
CA ALA A 113 -8.50 -24.92 2.27
C ALA A 113 -9.57 -24.01 2.91
N ASN A 114 -9.71 -24.05 4.25
CA ASN A 114 -10.64 -23.18 4.95
C ASN A 114 -10.32 -21.69 4.78
N GLU A 115 -9.03 -21.34 4.85
CA GLU A 115 -8.60 -19.95 4.64
C GLU A 115 -8.82 -19.49 3.21
N LEU A 116 -8.57 -20.36 2.22
CA LEU A 116 -8.88 -20.08 0.83
C LEU A 116 -10.36 -19.76 0.64
N GLU A 117 -11.25 -20.63 1.16
CA GLU A 117 -12.71 -20.42 1.09
C GLU A 117 -13.11 -19.10 1.74
N SER A 118 -12.59 -18.81 2.94
CA SER A 118 -12.82 -17.57 3.65
C SER A 118 -12.43 -16.34 2.85
N LEU A 119 -11.24 -16.34 2.21
CA LEU A 119 -10.75 -15.21 1.40
C LEU A 119 -11.56 -15.04 0.10
N LEU A 120 -11.98 -16.15 -0.52
CA LEU A 120 -12.83 -16.13 -1.71
C LEU A 120 -14.19 -15.47 -1.43
N ASP A 121 -14.80 -15.82 -0.30
CA ASP A 121 -16.09 -15.27 0.13
C ASP A 121 -15.97 -13.81 0.56
N GLU A 122 -14.97 -13.50 1.38
CA GLU A 122 -14.68 -12.16 1.90
C GLU A 122 -14.52 -11.13 0.76
N LEU A 123 -13.76 -11.49 -0.28
CA LEU A 123 -13.51 -10.63 -1.45
C LEU A 123 -14.59 -10.81 -2.55
N LYS A 124 -15.60 -11.64 -2.31
CA LYS A 124 -16.71 -11.91 -3.25
C LYS A 124 -16.23 -12.41 -4.62
N ILE A 125 -15.26 -13.32 -4.62
CA ILE A 125 -14.65 -13.92 -5.81
C ILE A 125 -14.82 -15.44 -5.88
N ALA A 126 -15.62 -16.04 -5.00
CA ALA A 126 -15.88 -17.48 -4.99
C ALA A 126 -16.47 -17.99 -6.33
N HIS A 127 -17.35 -17.19 -6.95
CA HIS A 127 -17.98 -17.53 -8.23
C HIS A 127 -17.02 -17.59 -9.43
N ILE A 128 -15.80 -17.10 -9.28
CA ILE A 128 -14.73 -17.13 -10.32
C ILE A 128 -13.51 -17.91 -9.86
N ALA A 129 -13.61 -18.75 -8.81
CA ALA A 129 -12.49 -19.47 -8.21
C ALA A 129 -11.67 -20.28 -9.21
N ASP A 130 -12.34 -20.92 -10.19
CA ASP A 130 -11.73 -21.76 -11.23
C ASP A 130 -11.29 -20.97 -12.47
N GLN A 131 -11.63 -19.68 -12.57
CA GLN A 131 -11.24 -18.86 -13.73
C GLN A 131 -9.75 -18.52 -13.67
N LYS A 132 -9.11 -18.50 -14.84
CA LYS A 132 -7.69 -18.13 -14.96
C LYS A 132 -7.51 -16.63 -14.81
N GLY A 133 -6.42 -16.21 -14.17
CA GLY A 133 -6.07 -14.81 -13.96
C GLY A 133 -6.05 -13.95 -15.23
N ILE A 134 -5.79 -14.55 -16.41
CA ILE A 134 -5.78 -13.84 -17.68
C ILE A 134 -7.17 -13.39 -18.14
N SER A 135 -8.25 -14.05 -17.71
CA SER A 135 -9.63 -13.78 -18.13
C SER A 135 -10.37 -12.78 -17.22
N LEU A 136 -9.73 -12.35 -16.13
CA LEU A 136 -10.35 -11.48 -15.13
C LEU A 136 -10.49 -10.05 -15.62
N SER A 137 -11.62 -9.43 -15.32
CA SER A 137 -11.80 -7.97 -15.42
C SER A 137 -10.85 -7.23 -14.47
N GLY A 138 -10.68 -5.92 -14.65
CA GLY A 138 -9.81 -5.10 -13.79
C GLY A 138 -10.20 -5.18 -12.31
N GLY A 139 -11.49 -5.08 -11.98
CA GLY A 139 -11.98 -5.15 -10.61
C GLY A 139 -11.83 -6.55 -9.98
N GLU A 140 -12.15 -7.62 -10.73
CA GLU A 140 -11.95 -8.99 -10.26
C GLU A 140 -10.48 -9.27 -9.99
N ARG A 141 -9.60 -8.90 -10.93
CA ARG A 141 -8.16 -9.03 -10.78
C ARG A 141 -7.65 -8.34 -9.51
N ARG A 142 -8.11 -7.10 -9.26
CA ARG A 142 -7.70 -6.35 -8.07
C ARG A 142 -8.13 -7.05 -6.79
N ARG A 143 -9.35 -7.59 -6.74
CA ARG A 143 -9.82 -8.39 -5.59
C ARG A 143 -8.99 -9.66 -5.38
N VAL A 144 -8.60 -10.35 -6.45
CA VAL A 144 -7.72 -11.54 -6.37
C VAL A 144 -6.33 -11.16 -5.86
N GLU A 145 -5.74 -10.06 -6.31
CA GLU A 145 -4.45 -9.57 -5.83
C GLU A 145 -4.47 -9.24 -4.34
N ILE A 146 -5.57 -8.65 -3.86
CA ILE A 146 -5.76 -8.34 -2.44
C ILE A 146 -5.98 -9.62 -1.63
N ALA A 147 -6.81 -10.57 -2.10
CA ALA A 147 -6.99 -11.87 -1.46
C ALA A 147 -5.66 -12.60 -1.31
N ARG A 148 -4.84 -12.59 -2.36
CA ARG A 148 -3.50 -13.17 -2.35
C ARG A 148 -2.57 -12.45 -1.34
N ALA A 149 -2.65 -11.14 -1.25
CA ALA A 149 -1.87 -10.39 -0.27
C ALA A 149 -2.34 -10.66 1.16
N LEU A 150 -3.66 -10.79 1.40
CA LEU A 150 -4.24 -11.15 2.68
C LEU A 150 -3.88 -12.57 3.13
N ALA A 151 -3.69 -13.52 2.21
CA ALA A 151 -3.24 -14.88 2.49
C ALA A 151 -1.88 -14.92 3.24
N ALA A 152 -1.06 -13.87 3.10
CA ALA A 152 0.17 -13.71 3.87
C ALA A 152 -0.06 -13.21 5.31
N HIS A 153 -1.29 -12.88 5.72
CA HIS A 153 -1.66 -12.28 7.01
C HIS A 153 -0.84 -11.04 7.35
N PRO A 154 -0.88 -9.99 6.51
CA PRO A 154 -0.10 -8.78 6.73
C PRO A 154 -0.63 -7.98 7.93
N ARG A 155 0.28 -7.35 8.67
CA ARG A 155 -0.02 -6.32 9.67
C ARG A 155 -0.13 -4.93 9.02
N TYR A 156 0.61 -4.75 7.94
CA TYR A 156 0.64 -3.53 7.13
C TYR A 156 0.52 -3.87 5.66
N MET A 157 -0.25 -3.06 4.92
CA MET A 157 -0.43 -3.18 3.50
C MET A 157 0.03 -1.87 2.83
N LEU A 158 1.00 -1.95 1.94
CA LEU A 158 1.53 -0.83 1.18
C LEU A 158 0.95 -0.86 -0.23
N LEU A 159 0.15 0.14 -0.60
CA LEU A 159 -0.55 0.24 -1.87
C LEU A 159 0.08 1.31 -2.75
N ASP A 160 0.62 0.89 -3.89
CA ASP A 160 1.27 1.77 -4.86
C ASP A 160 0.26 2.21 -5.92
N GLU A 161 -0.07 3.49 -5.91
CA GLU A 161 -1.00 4.16 -6.84
C GLU A 161 -2.30 3.35 -7.12
N PRO A 162 -3.07 2.96 -6.09
CA PRO A 162 -4.22 2.09 -6.27
C PRO A 162 -5.35 2.72 -7.10
N PHE A 163 -5.40 4.03 -7.26
CA PHE A 163 -6.41 4.76 -8.04
C PHE A 163 -5.93 5.16 -9.43
N ALA A 164 -4.68 4.85 -9.80
CA ALA A 164 -4.14 5.23 -11.11
C ALA A 164 -4.83 4.51 -12.26
N GLY A 165 -5.37 5.27 -13.22
CA GLY A 165 -6.03 4.71 -14.40
C GLY A 165 -7.32 3.94 -14.12
N VAL A 166 -7.94 4.16 -12.97
CA VAL A 166 -9.15 3.46 -12.53
C VAL A 166 -10.39 4.32 -12.85
N ASP A 167 -11.45 3.69 -13.35
CA ASP A 167 -12.72 4.35 -13.58
C ASP A 167 -13.44 4.72 -12.27
N PRO A 168 -14.35 5.72 -12.23
CA PRO A 168 -14.99 6.20 -11.01
C PRO A 168 -15.75 5.14 -10.22
N ILE A 169 -16.32 4.12 -10.89
CA ILE A 169 -17.05 3.04 -10.22
C ILE A 169 -16.07 2.15 -9.45
N SER A 170 -14.98 1.79 -10.10
CA SER A 170 -13.91 0.97 -9.52
C SER A 170 -13.15 1.69 -8.40
N VAL A 171 -13.04 3.04 -8.42
CA VAL A 171 -12.53 3.82 -7.29
C VAL A 171 -13.29 3.52 -6.01
N GLY A 172 -14.64 3.54 -6.05
CA GLY A 172 -15.47 3.22 -4.90
C GLY A 172 -15.26 1.78 -4.37
N GLU A 173 -14.92 0.84 -5.24
CA GLU A 173 -14.57 -0.54 -4.84
C GLU A 173 -13.24 -0.58 -4.09
N ILE A 174 -12.21 0.10 -4.61
CA ILE A 174 -10.90 0.18 -3.96
C ILE A 174 -11.02 0.85 -2.59
N GLN A 175 -11.79 1.93 -2.48
CA GLN A 175 -12.06 2.61 -1.21
C GLN A 175 -12.75 1.70 -0.19
N ARG A 176 -13.70 0.85 -0.63
CA ARG A 176 -14.34 -0.16 0.23
C ARG A 176 -13.34 -1.20 0.72
N ILE A 177 -12.45 -1.65 -0.16
CA ILE A 177 -11.40 -2.60 0.19
C ILE A 177 -10.43 -1.98 1.21
N VAL A 178 -9.97 -0.75 1.03
CA VAL A 178 -9.09 -0.07 2.00
C VAL A 178 -9.77 0.05 3.36
N ARG A 179 -11.06 0.42 3.41
CA ARG A 179 -11.81 0.45 4.68
C ARG A 179 -11.89 -0.93 5.33
N HIS A 180 -12.15 -1.96 4.54
CA HIS A 180 -12.17 -3.33 5.01
C HIS A 180 -10.81 -3.78 5.59
N LEU A 181 -9.69 -3.45 4.95
CA LEU A 181 -8.34 -3.70 5.49
C LEU A 181 -8.15 -3.01 6.86
N LYS A 182 -8.58 -1.75 6.97
CA LYS A 182 -8.54 -0.99 8.23
C LYS A 182 -9.39 -1.66 9.32
N GLU A 183 -10.61 -2.10 9.01
CA GLU A 183 -11.52 -2.80 9.93
C GLU A 183 -10.93 -4.12 10.43
N ARG A 184 -10.12 -4.79 9.62
CA ARG A 184 -9.32 -5.96 10.03
C ARG A 184 -8.13 -5.62 10.91
N GLY A 185 -7.91 -4.36 11.25
CA GLY A 185 -6.77 -3.91 12.03
C GLY A 185 -5.47 -3.79 11.23
N ILE A 186 -5.51 -3.87 9.90
CA ILE A 186 -4.33 -3.74 9.03
C ILE A 186 -4.03 -2.26 8.82
N GLY A 187 -2.78 -1.84 9.07
CA GLY A 187 -2.32 -0.49 8.73
C GLY A 187 -2.12 -0.37 7.21
N VAL A 188 -2.65 0.69 6.57
CA VAL A 188 -2.58 0.85 5.12
C VAL A 188 -1.83 2.11 4.75
N LEU A 189 -0.68 1.99 4.09
CA LEU A 189 0.05 3.12 3.50
C LEU A 189 -0.27 3.19 2.00
N ILE A 190 -0.75 4.35 1.55
CA ILE A 190 -1.13 4.58 0.16
C ILE A 190 -0.25 5.69 -0.42
N THR A 191 0.39 5.45 -1.56
CA THR A 191 0.91 6.53 -2.41
C THR A 191 0.04 6.65 -3.65
N ASP A 192 -0.36 7.86 -3.99
CA ASP A 192 -1.17 8.13 -5.19
C ASP A 192 -1.00 9.58 -5.65
N HIS A 193 -1.32 9.84 -6.90
CA HIS A 193 -1.45 11.19 -7.45
C HIS A 193 -2.90 11.71 -7.39
N ASN A 194 -3.87 10.84 -7.13
CA ASN A 194 -5.29 11.15 -6.98
C ASN A 194 -5.58 11.62 -5.56
N VAL A 195 -5.32 12.90 -5.31
CA VAL A 195 -5.37 13.51 -3.97
C VAL A 195 -6.74 13.38 -3.32
N ARG A 196 -7.80 13.68 -4.11
CA ARG A 196 -9.18 13.67 -3.62
C ARG A 196 -9.58 12.30 -3.09
N GLU A 197 -9.34 11.27 -3.92
CA GLU A 197 -9.72 9.90 -3.59
C GLU A 197 -8.93 9.36 -2.39
N THR A 198 -7.64 9.72 -2.33
CA THR A 198 -6.76 9.29 -1.24
C THR A 198 -7.09 10.00 0.08
N LEU A 199 -7.21 11.33 0.07
CA LEU A 199 -7.56 12.08 1.29
C LEU A 199 -8.96 11.69 1.82
N GLY A 200 -9.89 11.32 0.93
CA GLY A 200 -11.24 10.89 1.31
C GLY A 200 -11.30 9.59 2.16
N ILE A 201 -10.22 8.83 2.21
CA ILE A 201 -10.16 7.56 2.97
C ILE A 201 -9.03 7.49 4.00
N CYS A 202 -8.14 8.49 4.03
CA CYS A 202 -7.01 8.52 4.96
C CYS A 202 -7.42 9.09 6.32
N ASP A 203 -6.85 8.54 7.39
CA ASP A 203 -6.89 9.13 8.73
C ASP A 203 -5.89 10.29 8.83
N ARG A 204 -4.72 10.11 8.21
CA ARG A 204 -3.65 11.11 8.11
C ARG A 204 -2.98 11.04 6.74
N ALA A 205 -2.33 12.14 6.37
CA ALA A 205 -1.48 12.17 5.19
C ALA A 205 -0.16 12.90 5.47
N TYR A 206 0.84 12.54 4.69
CA TYR A 206 2.11 13.24 4.55
C TYR A 206 2.18 13.83 3.15
N ILE A 207 2.45 15.11 3.06
CA ILE A 207 2.66 15.80 1.78
C ILE A 207 4.16 15.98 1.60
N LEU A 208 4.70 15.33 0.58
CA LEU A 208 6.10 15.49 0.18
C LEU A 208 6.24 16.62 -0.83
N ASN A 209 7.32 17.37 -0.69
CA ASN A 209 7.81 18.30 -1.70
C ASN A 209 9.35 18.31 -1.67
N ASP A 210 10.00 18.26 -2.83
CA ASP A 210 11.47 18.29 -2.97
C ASP A 210 12.24 17.33 -2.03
N GLY A 211 11.71 16.13 -1.80
CA GLY A 211 12.34 15.09 -0.99
C GLY A 211 12.19 15.25 0.53
N GLU A 212 11.35 16.16 0.98
CA GLU A 212 11.07 16.43 2.40
C GLU A 212 9.57 16.42 2.68
N VAL A 213 9.19 16.25 3.95
CA VAL A 213 7.80 16.36 4.40
C VAL A 213 7.43 17.84 4.55
N LEU A 214 6.63 18.36 3.61
CA LEU A 214 6.13 19.72 3.63
C LEU A 214 5.07 19.91 4.72
N SER A 215 4.15 18.96 4.85
CA SER A 215 3.04 19.01 5.81
C SER A 215 2.59 17.58 6.18
N ARG A 216 2.06 17.42 7.39
CA ARG A 216 1.49 16.16 7.88
C ARG A 216 0.31 16.42 8.80
N GLY A 217 -0.71 15.58 8.72
CA GLY A 217 -1.88 15.73 9.60
C GLY A 217 -3.11 15.04 9.05
N THR A 218 -4.25 15.34 9.64
CA THR A 218 -5.57 14.91 9.14
C THR A 218 -5.86 15.53 7.77
N PRO A 219 -6.76 14.96 6.97
CA PRO A 219 -7.19 15.57 5.71
C PRO A 219 -7.62 17.04 5.88
N ALA A 220 -8.36 17.36 6.94
CA ALA A 220 -8.78 18.75 7.23
C ALA A 220 -7.59 19.68 7.46
N HIS A 221 -6.56 19.22 8.17
CA HIS A 221 -5.33 19.99 8.39
C HIS A 221 -4.59 20.24 7.07
N ILE A 222 -4.40 19.19 6.26
CA ILE A 222 -3.73 19.28 4.94
C ILE A 222 -4.44 20.27 4.01
N LEU A 223 -5.77 20.26 3.99
CA LEU A 223 -6.57 21.15 3.16
C LEU A 223 -6.54 22.61 3.61
N ALA A 224 -6.33 22.85 4.91
CA ALA A 224 -6.21 24.19 5.48
C ALA A 224 -4.80 24.77 5.37
N ASP A 225 -3.79 23.95 5.07
CA ASP A 225 -2.40 24.37 4.97
C ASP A 225 -2.16 25.19 3.68
N GLU A 226 -1.84 26.49 3.85
CA GLU A 226 -1.64 27.41 2.73
C GLU A 226 -0.48 27.02 1.84
N LYS A 227 0.62 26.49 2.40
CA LYS A 227 1.79 26.02 1.63
C LYS A 227 1.43 24.80 0.76
N VAL A 228 0.64 23.87 1.30
CA VAL A 228 0.17 22.71 0.54
C VAL A 228 -0.74 23.15 -0.60
N ARG A 229 -1.62 24.12 -0.35
CA ARG A 229 -2.51 24.68 -1.38
C ARG A 229 -1.74 25.40 -2.48
N GLU A 230 -0.72 26.16 -2.13
CA GLU A 230 0.11 26.89 -3.08
C GLU A 230 0.94 25.95 -3.98
N VAL A 231 1.59 24.94 -3.36
CA VAL A 231 2.58 24.07 -4.05
C VAL A 231 1.94 22.88 -4.75
N TYR A 232 0.82 22.38 -4.23
CA TYR A 232 0.31 21.07 -4.67
C TYR A 232 -1.17 21.04 -5.04
N LEU A 233 -2.08 21.52 -4.18
CA LEU A 233 -3.52 21.37 -4.39
C LEU A 233 -4.13 22.39 -5.35
N GLY A 234 -3.58 23.61 -5.37
CA GLY A 234 -4.23 24.77 -5.99
C GLY A 234 -5.25 25.44 -5.04
N ARG A 235 -5.47 26.73 -5.26
CA ARG A 235 -6.30 27.56 -4.35
C ARG A 235 -7.78 27.17 -4.31
N GLU A 236 -8.30 26.58 -5.39
CA GLU A 236 -9.72 26.22 -5.55
C GLU A 236 -10.03 24.75 -5.21
N PHE A 237 -9.03 23.98 -4.78
CA PHE A 237 -9.22 22.56 -4.46
C PHE A 237 -10.21 22.38 -3.29
N ARG A 238 -11.18 21.46 -3.47
CA ARG A 238 -12.16 21.01 -2.47
C ARG A 238 -12.29 19.47 -2.57
N LEU A 239 -12.51 18.81 -1.44
CA LEU A 239 -12.88 17.38 -1.36
C LEU A 239 -14.29 17.14 -1.84
#